data_b181dd066cb2bc52b4ca2ddd76f024bd
#
_entry.id   b181dd066cb2bc52b4ca2ddd76f024bd
#
_cell.length_a   1.000
_cell.length_b   1.000
_cell.length_c   1.000
_cell.angle_alpha   90.00
_cell.angle_beta   90.00
_cell.angle_gamma   90.00
#
_symmetry.space_group_name_H-M   'P 1'
#
loop_
_entity.id
_entity.type
_entity.pdbx_description
1 polymer ?
#
loop_
_entity_poly.entity_id
_entity_poly.type
_entity_poly.pdbx_seq_one_letter_code
_entity_poly.pdbx_strand_id
1 'polypeptide(L)'
;MKPNILFILVDGLRADQTFGNERTCLTPNIDMLTKNGTYFEQAISSADGTMLNLNSIFNSLRPHKTGVRAKNLILTNMNYITQLRDYGYHIFGLVPKLTAYSSLIDYFKNDKTTYNHHHPNKEYLWKGLDQKAVKILDFIKSSETWFYFLHLMDLHPPLVVEKKFDSEEFGDSPYARAISSIDHWIGKILEKIDLKQTLLILTSDHGNLIPKDNKSFSDIEPGLKTGLNIGKRIMPKFTHAAGAKLFNVTRKVFGMQMSGMKESV
;
A
#
# COMPACT_ATOMS: atom_id res chain seq x y z
N MET A 1 -28.03 -11.10 -8.98
CA MET A 1 -26.80 -11.90 -8.78
C MET A 1 -25.85 -11.07 -7.93
N LYS A 2 -25.15 -11.65 -6.96
CA LYS A 2 -24.14 -10.92 -6.16
C LYS A 2 -22.91 -10.70 -7.02
N PRO A 3 -22.31 -9.49 -7.09
CA PRO A 3 -21.08 -9.27 -7.84
C PRO A 3 -19.90 -9.92 -7.11
N ASN A 4 -18.89 -10.33 -7.85
CA ASN A 4 -17.57 -10.57 -7.28
C ASN A 4 -16.95 -9.25 -6.79
N ILE A 5 -15.98 -9.30 -5.91
CA ILE A 5 -15.32 -8.10 -5.38
C ILE A 5 -13.81 -8.27 -5.50
N LEU A 6 -13.18 -7.43 -6.33
CA LEU A 6 -11.73 -7.27 -6.35
C LEU A 6 -11.36 -5.98 -5.61
N PHE A 7 -10.66 -6.12 -4.48
CA PHE A 7 -10.20 -5.00 -3.68
C PHE A 7 -8.67 -4.88 -3.81
N ILE A 8 -8.21 -3.89 -4.58
CA ILE A 8 -6.79 -3.55 -4.74
C ILE A 8 -6.47 -2.36 -3.84
N LEU A 9 -5.55 -2.56 -2.92
CA LEU A 9 -4.99 -1.52 -2.07
C LEU A 9 -3.53 -1.32 -2.44
N VAL A 10 -3.16 -0.08 -2.79
CA VAL A 10 -1.78 0.30 -3.11
C VAL A 10 -1.24 1.13 -1.95
N ASP A 11 -0.25 0.59 -1.23
CA ASP A 11 0.39 1.26 -0.10
C ASP A 11 0.98 2.61 -0.52
N GLY A 12 0.59 3.66 0.19
CA GLY A 12 1.15 4.98 0.00
C GLY A 12 0.82 5.68 -1.32
N LEU A 13 -0.21 5.28 -2.06
CA LEU A 13 -0.63 5.92 -3.31
C LEU A 13 -1.34 7.25 -3.02
N ARG A 14 -0.79 8.35 -3.50
CA ARG A 14 -1.35 9.70 -3.33
C ARG A 14 -2.44 9.99 -4.35
N ALA A 15 -3.52 10.62 -3.89
CA ALA A 15 -4.65 11.02 -4.73
C ALA A 15 -4.26 12.06 -5.80
N ASP A 16 -3.44 13.05 -5.45
CA ASP A 16 -2.95 14.09 -6.37
C ASP A 16 -2.05 13.56 -7.50
N GLN A 17 -1.55 12.33 -7.38
CA GLN A 17 -0.78 11.64 -8.41
C GLN A 17 -1.63 10.68 -9.25
N THR A 18 -2.91 10.49 -8.93
CA THR A 18 -3.82 9.63 -9.69
C THR A 18 -4.94 10.40 -10.35
N PHE A 19 -5.23 11.61 -9.89
CA PHE A 19 -6.32 12.44 -10.41
C PHE A 19 -5.98 13.93 -10.26
N GLY A 20 -6.47 14.76 -11.20
CA GLY A 20 -6.29 16.21 -11.17
C GLY A 20 -5.12 16.72 -12.01
N ASN A 21 -4.94 18.05 -11.99
CA ASN A 21 -4.00 18.76 -12.88
C ASN A 21 -2.55 18.73 -12.39
N GLU A 22 -2.33 18.39 -11.11
CA GLU A 22 -0.99 18.30 -10.52
C GLU A 22 -0.29 16.96 -10.82
N ARG A 23 -1.00 16.04 -11.45
CA ARG A 23 -0.50 14.72 -11.81
C ARG A 23 0.55 14.80 -12.92
N THR A 24 1.69 14.13 -12.72
CA THR A 24 2.76 14.03 -13.71
C THR A 24 2.95 12.62 -14.27
N CYS A 25 2.42 11.60 -13.59
CA CYS A 25 2.46 10.20 -14.04
C CYS A 25 1.41 9.89 -15.10
N LEU A 26 1.64 8.84 -15.90
CA LEU A 26 0.70 8.30 -16.88
C LEU A 26 -0.09 7.15 -16.28
N THR A 27 -1.41 7.33 -16.15
CA THR A 27 -2.30 6.35 -15.52
C THR A 27 -3.53 6.03 -16.37
N PRO A 28 -3.38 5.55 -17.62
CA PRO A 28 -4.50 5.37 -18.54
C PRO A 28 -5.54 4.35 -18.04
N ASN A 29 -5.12 3.32 -17.28
CA ASN A 29 -6.04 2.33 -16.72
C ASN A 29 -6.84 2.91 -15.54
N ILE A 30 -6.20 3.65 -14.62
CA ILE A 30 -6.87 4.36 -13.54
C ILE A 30 -7.81 5.43 -14.12
N ASP A 31 -7.39 6.15 -15.16
CA ASP A 31 -8.22 7.14 -15.85
C ASP A 31 -9.48 6.50 -16.45
N MET A 32 -9.33 5.35 -17.07
CA MET A 32 -10.46 4.57 -17.59
C MET A 32 -11.42 4.14 -16.47
N LEU A 33 -10.89 3.68 -15.33
CA LEU A 33 -11.70 3.33 -14.16
C LEU A 33 -12.42 4.55 -13.59
N THR A 34 -11.74 5.69 -13.46
CA THR A 34 -12.32 6.95 -12.98
C THR A 34 -13.43 7.46 -13.89
N LYS A 35 -13.24 7.35 -15.20
CA LYS A 35 -14.23 7.77 -16.21
C LYS A 35 -15.48 6.90 -16.22
N ASN A 36 -15.35 5.61 -15.97
CA ASN A 36 -16.45 4.65 -16.08
C ASN A 36 -17.00 4.18 -14.73
N GLY A 37 -16.42 4.63 -13.63
CA GLY A 37 -16.79 4.29 -12.26
C GLY A 37 -17.16 5.48 -11.41
N THR A 38 -16.98 5.33 -10.11
CA THR A 38 -17.16 6.41 -9.12
C THR A 38 -15.82 6.76 -8.51
N TYR A 39 -15.41 8.01 -8.63
CA TYR A 39 -14.22 8.55 -7.98
C TYR A 39 -14.61 9.38 -6.75
N PHE A 40 -13.94 9.12 -5.62
CA PHE A 40 -14.16 9.81 -4.35
C PHE A 40 -13.07 10.87 -4.14
N GLU A 41 -13.34 12.12 -4.47
CA GLU A 41 -12.38 13.24 -4.36
C GLU A 41 -11.96 13.54 -2.91
N GLN A 42 -12.82 13.24 -1.95
CA GLN A 42 -12.66 13.53 -0.52
C GLN A 42 -12.42 12.26 0.30
N ALA A 43 -11.71 11.27 -0.26
CA ALA A 43 -11.32 10.08 0.48
C ALA A 43 -10.19 10.40 1.47
N ILE A 44 -10.49 10.36 2.78
CA ILE A 44 -9.55 10.72 3.85
C ILE A 44 -9.17 9.47 4.63
N SER A 45 -7.88 9.16 4.70
CA SER A 45 -7.37 8.08 5.54
C SER A 45 -7.56 8.40 7.03
N SER A 46 -7.86 7.38 7.83
CA SER A 46 -8.10 7.54 9.28
C SER A 46 -6.83 7.70 10.11
N ALA A 47 -5.68 7.41 9.52
CA ALA A 47 -4.35 7.50 10.14
C ALA A 47 -3.25 7.63 9.07
N ASP A 48 -2.01 7.81 9.50
CA ASP A 48 -0.82 7.95 8.66
C ASP A 48 0.00 6.66 8.47
N GLY A 49 -0.60 5.51 8.77
CA GLY A 49 0.11 4.23 8.72
C GLY A 49 -0.77 3.05 8.38
N THR A 50 -0.19 2.11 7.62
CA THR A 50 -0.85 0.97 7.01
C THR A 50 -1.71 0.16 7.97
N MET A 51 -1.15 -0.31 9.09
CA MET A 51 -1.90 -1.18 10.01
C MET A 51 -3.07 -0.48 10.69
N LEU A 52 -2.95 0.81 10.99
CA LEU A 52 -4.03 1.60 11.57
C LEU A 52 -5.17 1.79 10.57
N ASN A 53 -4.84 2.07 9.30
CA ASN A 53 -5.84 2.21 8.25
C ASN A 53 -6.51 0.89 7.89
N LEU A 54 -5.77 -0.21 7.77
CA LEU A 54 -6.35 -1.53 7.54
C LEU A 54 -7.30 -1.95 8.66
N ASN A 55 -6.94 -1.66 9.93
CA ASN A 55 -7.85 -1.87 11.05
C ASN A 55 -9.15 -1.05 10.88
N SER A 56 -9.05 0.20 10.41
CA SER A 56 -10.23 1.02 10.14
C SER A 56 -11.04 0.51 8.96
N ILE A 57 -10.38 0.15 7.88
CA ILE A 57 -10.99 -0.38 6.68
C ILE A 57 -11.78 -1.66 7.01
N PHE A 58 -11.17 -2.64 7.64
CA PHE A 58 -11.81 -3.94 7.86
C PHE A 58 -12.79 -3.98 9.03
N ASN A 59 -12.60 -3.15 10.06
CA ASN A 59 -13.52 -3.11 11.20
C ASN A 59 -14.57 -2.00 11.11
N SER A 60 -14.51 -1.10 10.12
CA SER A 60 -15.37 0.10 10.00
C SER A 60 -15.31 1.02 11.23
N LEU A 61 -14.21 1.00 11.97
CA LEU A 61 -14.00 1.76 13.19
C LEU A 61 -12.65 2.48 13.17
N ARG A 62 -12.64 3.74 13.57
CA ARG A 62 -11.38 4.50 13.70
C ARG A 62 -10.47 3.90 14.77
N PRO A 63 -9.13 3.94 14.61
CA PRO A 63 -8.17 3.28 15.52
C PRO A 63 -8.33 3.67 16.99
N HIS A 64 -8.68 4.92 17.29
CA HIS A 64 -8.90 5.38 18.65
C HIS A 64 -10.15 4.77 19.34
N LYS A 65 -11.11 4.25 18.56
CA LYS A 65 -12.29 3.54 19.08
C LYS A 65 -11.99 2.08 19.41
N THR A 66 -11.10 1.47 18.63
CA THR A 66 -10.71 0.06 18.85
C THR A 66 -9.54 -0.11 19.81
N GLY A 67 -8.80 0.97 20.11
CA GLY A 67 -7.56 0.89 20.90
C GLY A 67 -6.42 0.17 20.17
N VAL A 68 -6.56 -0.11 18.88
CA VAL A 68 -5.58 -0.84 18.09
C VAL A 68 -4.32 -0.01 17.91
N ARG A 69 -3.17 -0.66 18.05
CA ARG A 69 -1.84 -0.07 17.82
C ARG A 69 -1.34 -0.40 16.41
N ALA A 70 -0.36 0.37 15.92
CA ALA A 70 0.18 0.31 14.57
C ALA A 70 0.91 -1.00 14.18
N LYS A 71 0.96 -2.01 15.05
CA LYS A 71 1.78 -3.20 14.83
C LYS A 71 1.04 -4.38 14.19
N ASN A 72 -0.25 -4.52 14.45
CA ASN A 72 -1.03 -5.68 14.03
C ASN A 72 -2.39 -5.28 13.48
N LEU A 73 -2.84 -6.00 12.46
CA LEU A 73 -4.23 -6.01 12.05
C LEU A 73 -5.00 -6.94 13.01
N ILE A 74 -5.99 -6.40 13.70
CA ILE A 74 -6.84 -7.15 14.64
C ILE A 74 -8.27 -7.02 14.13
N LEU A 75 -8.81 -8.11 13.61
CA LEU A 75 -10.20 -8.17 13.18
C LEU A 75 -11.10 -8.36 14.40
N THR A 76 -12.03 -7.43 14.62
CA THR A 76 -13.06 -7.55 15.64
C THR A 76 -14.14 -8.55 15.21
N ASN A 77 -15.01 -8.96 16.13
CA ASN A 77 -16.12 -9.84 15.80
C ASN A 77 -17.12 -9.23 14.80
N MET A 78 -17.09 -7.90 14.62
CA MET A 78 -17.98 -7.15 13.72
C MET A 78 -17.25 -6.67 12.45
N ASN A 79 -16.12 -7.30 12.08
CA ASN A 79 -15.41 -6.96 10.85
C ASN A 79 -16.18 -7.42 9.61
N TYR A 80 -16.04 -6.70 8.48
CA TYR A 80 -16.82 -7.08 7.30
C TYR A 80 -16.22 -8.21 6.46
N ILE A 81 -15.01 -8.68 6.73
CA ILE A 81 -14.52 -9.94 6.17
C ILE A 81 -15.40 -11.09 6.67
N THR A 82 -15.71 -11.12 7.98
CA THR A 82 -16.65 -12.08 8.55
C THR A 82 -18.05 -11.91 7.94
N GLN A 83 -18.53 -10.67 7.81
CA GLN A 83 -19.83 -10.40 7.19
C GLN A 83 -19.89 -10.87 5.74
N LEU A 84 -18.87 -10.60 4.92
CA LEU A 84 -18.81 -11.09 3.54
C LEU A 84 -18.84 -12.62 3.48
N ARG A 85 -18.05 -13.30 4.34
CA ARG A 85 -18.08 -14.76 4.44
C ARG A 85 -19.47 -15.26 4.80
N ASP A 86 -20.12 -14.65 5.78
CA ASP A 86 -21.46 -15.06 6.24
C ASP A 86 -22.54 -14.77 5.19
N TYR A 87 -22.30 -13.80 4.30
CA TYR A 87 -23.09 -13.57 3.10
C TYR A 87 -22.76 -14.54 1.95
N GLY A 88 -21.86 -15.51 2.15
CA GLY A 88 -21.53 -16.56 1.19
C GLY A 88 -20.40 -16.21 0.22
N TYR A 89 -19.60 -15.15 0.49
CA TYR A 89 -18.40 -14.90 -0.27
C TYR A 89 -17.27 -15.84 0.12
N HIS A 90 -16.59 -16.38 -0.88
CA HIS A 90 -15.32 -17.05 -0.70
C HIS A 90 -14.21 -15.99 -0.63
N ILE A 91 -13.46 -15.98 0.48
CA ILE A 91 -12.46 -14.95 0.75
C ILE A 91 -11.08 -15.40 0.26
N PHE A 92 -10.44 -14.61 -0.58
CA PHE A 92 -9.12 -14.84 -1.11
C PHE A 92 -8.22 -13.62 -0.86
N GLY A 93 -6.91 -13.79 -0.83
CA GLY A 93 -6.01 -12.68 -0.62
C GLY A 93 -4.58 -12.93 -1.03
N LEU A 94 -3.88 -11.84 -1.36
CA LEU A 94 -2.45 -11.79 -1.57
C LEU A 94 -1.90 -10.52 -0.91
N VAL A 95 -1.15 -10.71 0.17
CA VAL A 95 -0.66 -9.62 1.04
C VAL A 95 0.85 -9.74 1.29
N PRO A 96 1.53 -8.67 1.71
CA PRO A 96 2.94 -8.75 2.10
C PRO A 96 3.15 -9.78 3.21
N LYS A 97 4.26 -10.51 3.16
CA LYS A 97 4.64 -11.49 4.20
C LYS A 97 5.04 -10.78 5.49
N LEU A 98 4.04 -10.40 6.27
CA LEU A 98 4.15 -9.78 7.58
C LEU A 98 3.28 -10.53 8.59
N THR A 99 3.80 -10.77 9.80
CA THR A 99 3.02 -11.36 10.90
C THR A 99 1.80 -10.55 11.28
N ALA A 100 1.82 -9.24 10.97
CA ALA A 100 0.71 -8.33 11.19
C ALA A 100 -0.60 -8.73 10.47
N TYR A 101 -0.52 -9.53 9.40
CA TYR A 101 -1.68 -10.00 8.62
C TYR A 101 -2.23 -11.35 9.07
N SER A 102 -1.68 -11.99 10.11
CA SER A 102 -2.07 -13.34 10.50
C SER A 102 -3.59 -13.50 10.65
N SER A 103 -4.26 -12.59 11.35
CA SER A 103 -5.71 -12.64 11.55
C SER A 103 -6.54 -12.50 10.27
N LEU A 104 -6.01 -11.87 9.22
CA LEU A 104 -6.66 -11.76 7.92
C LEU A 104 -6.39 -12.99 7.06
N ILE A 105 -5.15 -13.49 7.08
CA ILE A 105 -4.72 -14.66 6.29
C ILE A 105 -5.54 -15.90 6.65
N ASP A 106 -5.95 -16.05 7.91
CA ASP A 106 -6.79 -17.17 8.38
C ASP A 106 -8.14 -17.27 7.65
N TYR A 107 -8.60 -16.18 7.01
CA TYR A 107 -9.82 -16.19 6.20
C TYR A 107 -9.57 -16.60 4.74
N PHE A 108 -8.33 -16.56 4.25
CA PHE A 108 -8.02 -16.79 2.85
C PHE A 108 -8.07 -18.27 2.49
N LYS A 109 -8.77 -18.60 1.42
CA LYS A 109 -8.95 -19.96 0.92
C LYS A 109 -7.90 -20.42 -0.09
N ASN A 110 -7.02 -19.51 -0.55
CA ASN A 110 -5.95 -19.85 -1.47
C ASN A 110 -4.65 -20.24 -0.72
N ASP A 111 -3.88 -21.17 -1.28
CA ASP A 111 -2.65 -21.68 -0.65
C ASP A 111 -1.54 -20.63 -0.57
N LYS A 112 -1.39 -19.80 -1.60
CA LYS A 112 -0.34 -18.77 -1.68
C LYS A 112 -0.92 -17.41 -1.35
N THR A 113 -0.94 -17.07 -0.06
CA THR A 113 -1.57 -15.85 0.48
C THR A 113 -0.60 -14.69 0.64
N THR A 114 0.72 -14.94 0.52
CA THR A 114 1.72 -13.92 0.81
C THR A 114 2.82 -13.83 -0.26
N TYR A 115 3.45 -12.65 -0.32
CA TYR A 115 4.61 -12.39 -1.16
C TYR A 115 5.69 -11.64 -0.37
N ASN A 116 6.96 -11.69 -0.86
CA ASN A 116 8.06 -11.03 -0.18
C ASN A 116 8.11 -9.53 -0.52
N HIS A 117 8.06 -8.69 0.52
CA HIS A 117 8.13 -7.22 0.40
C HIS A 117 9.45 -6.64 0.94
N HIS A 118 10.39 -7.47 1.39
CA HIS A 118 11.68 -7.04 1.93
C HIS A 118 12.79 -7.07 0.88
N HIS A 119 13.59 -6.01 0.84
CA HIS A 119 14.82 -5.98 0.06
C HIS A 119 15.86 -7.00 0.58
N PRO A 120 16.71 -7.59 -0.29
CA PRO A 120 16.80 -7.40 -1.74
C PRO A 120 15.83 -8.23 -2.58
N ASN A 121 15.06 -9.12 -1.95
CA ASN A 121 14.19 -10.08 -2.65
C ASN A 121 12.74 -9.61 -2.76
N LYS A 122 12.49 -8.29 -2.67
CA LYS A 122 11.16 -7.71 -2.82
C LYS A 122 10.56 -8.08 -4.17
N GLU A 123 9.33 -8.59 -4.12
CA GLU A 123 8.53 -8.87 -5.29
C GLU A 123 7.71 -7.61 -5.61
N TYR A 124 7.81 -7.16 -6.85
CA TYR A 124 7.05 -6.05 -7.41
C TYR A 124 6.07 -6.59 -8.44
N LEU A 125 5.08 -5.83 -8.84
CA LEU A 125 4.17 -6.20 -9.93
C LEU A 125 4.96 -6.64 -11.17
N TRP A 126 5.92 -5.84 -11.63
CA TRP A 126 6.79 -6.15 -12.76
C TRP A 126 7.81 -7.28 -12.51
N LYS A 127 7.90 -7.79 -11.29
CA LYS A 127 8.84 -8.87 -10.90
C LYS A 127 8.09 -10.09 -10.35
N GLY A 128 7.03 -10.51 -11.05
CA GLY A 128 6.33 -11.76 -10.79
C GLY A 128 5.17 -11.70 -9.79
N LEU A 129 4.93 -10.55 -9.14
CA LEU A 129 3.77 -10.40 -8.27
C LEU A 129 2.45 -10.37 -9.07
N ASP A 130 2.45 -9.77 -10.27
CA ASP A 130 1.36 -9.82 -11.24
C ASP A 130 0.93 -11.25 -11.55
N GLN A 131 1.91 -12.14 -11.83
CA GLN A 131 1.64 -13.54 -12.14
C GLN A 131 1.02 -14.29 -10.95
N LYS A 132 1.44 -13.96 -9.72
CA LYS A 132 0.82 -14.52 -8.51
C LYS A 132 -0.62 -14.05 -8.37
N ALA A 133 -0.88 -12.76 -8.57
CA ALA A 133 -2.22 -12.19 -8.50
C ALA A 133 -3.15 -12.82 -9.56
N VAL A 134 -2.67 -12.94 -10.80
CA VAL A 134 -3.41 -13.56 -11.91
C VAL A 134 -3.68 -15.04 -11.65
N LYS A 135 -2.72 -15.80 -11.14
CA LYS A 135 -2.94 -17.23 -10.80
C LYS A 135 -4.06 -17.42 -9.77
N ILE A 136 -4.16 -16.51 -8.78
CA ILE A 136 -5.27 -16.54 -7.83
C ILE A 136 -6.60 -16.23 -8.56
N LEU A 137 -6.63 -15.19 -9.42
CA LEU A 137 -7.81 -14.87 -10.22
C LEU A 137 -8.26 -16.05 -11.10
N ASP A 138 -7.33 -16.71 -11.78
CA ASP A 138 -7.64 -17.88 -12.60
C ASP A 138 -8.18 -19.06 -11.77
N PHE A 139 -7.68 -19.24 -10.55
CA PHE A 139 -8.15 -20.25 -9.61
C PHE A 139 -9.57 -19.95 -9.12
N ILE A 140 -9.88 -18.69 -8.78
CA ILE A 140 -11.17 -18.31 -8.19
C ILE A 140 -12.30 -18.11 -9.19
N LYS A 141 -12.03 -18.09 -10.50
CA LYS A 141 -13.05 -17.98 -11.56
C LYS A 141 -14.13 -19.05 -11.49
N SER A 142 -13.79 -20.23 -10.97
CA SER A 142 -14.74 -21.33 -10.77
C SER A 142 -15.57 -21.20 -9.48
N SER A 143 -15.27 -20.23 -8.62
CA SER A 143 -16.01 -19.99 -7.39
C SER A 143 -17.30 -19.22 -7.67
N GLU A 144 -18.38 -19.51 -6.94
CA GLU A 144 -19.69 -18.89 -7.17
C GLU A 144 -19.68 -17.40 -6.94
N THR A 145 -19.14 -16.93 -5.80
CA THR A 145 -19.04 -15.51 -5.45
C THR A 145 -17.79 -15.32 -4.58
N TRP A 146 -16.92 -14.41 -4.98
CA TRP A 146 -15.65 -14.24 -4.32
C TRP A 146 -15.35 -12.77 -3.96
N PHE A 147 -14.59 -12.61 -2.88
CA PHE A 147 -13.90 -11.40 -2.50
C PHE A 147 -12.39 -11.67 -2.57
N TYR A 148 -11.66 -10.87 -3.34
CA TYR A 148 -10.22 -10.98 -3.45
C TYR A 148 -9.56 -9.68 -3.00
N PHE A 149 -8.77 -9.75 -1.93
CA PHE A 149 -7.97 -8.63 -1.41
C PHE A 149 -6.52 -8.74 -1.91
N LEU A 150 -6.10 -7.74 -2.68
CA LEU A 150 -4.74 -7.60 -3.18
C LEU A 150 -4.10 -6.35 -2.58
N HIS A 151 -3.08 -6.52 -1.75
CA HIS A 151 -2.33 -5.42 -1.17
C HIS A 151 -0.96 -5.30 -1.83
N LEU A 152 -0.71 -4.16 -2.50
CA LEU A 152 0.49 -3.86 -3.28
C LEU A 152 1.41 -2.93 -2.50
N MET A 153 2.69 -3.31 -2.35
CA MET A 153 3.72 -2.55 -1.63
C MET A 153 4.74 -1.93 -2.59
N ASP A 154 4.39 -1.75 -3.87
CA ASP A 154 5.33 -1.28 -4.90
C ASP A 154 5.88 0.12 -4.59
N LEU A 155 5.06 1.03 -4.02
CA LEU A 155 5.48 2.38 -3.61
C LEU A 155 6.10 2.46 -2.22
N HIS A 156 6.07 1.35 -1.44
CA HIS A 156 6.68 1.34 -0.11
C HIS A 156 8.22 1.39 -0.22
N PRO A 157 8.92 2.25 0.54
CA PRO A 157 10.38 2.35 0.51
C PRO A 157 11.14 1.04 0.83
N PRO A 158 12.30 0.84 0.23
CA PRO A 158 12.93 1.67 -0.79
C PRO A 158 12.19 1.59 -2.13
N LEU A 159 11.95 2.76 -2.74
CA LEU A 159 11.29 2.86 -4.02
C LEU A 159 12.22 2.37 -5.14
N VAL A 160 11.72 1.48 -5.99
CA VAL A 160 12.44 1.01 -7.16
C VAL A 160 11.54 1.16 -8.38
N VAL A 161 12.01 1.90 -9.36
CA VAL A 161 11.32 2.08 -10.63
C VAL A 161 11.68 0.94 -11.57
N GLU A 162 10.68 0.37 -12.25
CA GLU A 162 10.91 -0.57 -13.34
C GLU A 162 11.66 0.13 -14.49
N LYS A 163 12.73 -0.47 -14.98
CA LYS A 163 13.59 0.13 -16.01
C LYS A 163 12.82 0.65 -17.26
N LYS A 164 11.76 -0.05 -17.65
CA LYS A 164 10.89 0.33 -18.78
C LYS A 164 10.21 1.68 -18.56
N PHE A 165 9.91 2.03 -17.31
CA PHE A 165 9.21 3.25 -16.91
C PHE A 165 10.15 4.33 -16.35
N ASP A 166 11.47 4.10 -16.33
CA ASP A 166 12.42 5.05 -15.77
C ASP A 166 12.86 6.12 -16.76
N SER A 167 11.88 6.89 -17.23
CA SER A 167 12.10 8.09 -18.08
C SER A 167 11.07 9.18 -17.76
N GLU A 168 11.37 10.42 -18.10
CA GLU A 168 10.51 11.59 -17.87
C GLU A 168 9.13 11.48 -18.55
N GLU A 169 9.02 10.70 -19.61
CA GLU A 169 7.76 10.39 -20.28
C GLU A 169 6.72 9.80 -19.32
N PHE A 170 7.15 9.04 -18.32
CA PHE A 170 6.28 8.37 -17.36
C PHE A 170 6.11 9.12 -16.04
N GLY A 171 6.73 10.29 -15.90
CA GLY A 171 6.59 11.14 -14.72
C GLY A 171 7.85 11.92 -14.38
N ASP A 172 7.68 13.03 -13.68
CA ASP A 172 8.75 13.97 -13.32
C ASP A 172 9.62 13.45 -12.16
N SER A 173 9.17 12.44 -11.44
CA SER A 173 9.83 11.89 -10.26
C SER A 173 9.86 10.36 -10.29
N PRO A 174 10.79 9.70 -9.60
CA PRO A 174 10.78 8.25 -9.44
C PRO A 174 9.46 7.71 -8.90
N TYR A 175 8.79 8.47 -8.03
CA TYR A 175 7.50 8.09 -7.48
C TYR A 175 6.39 8.11 -8.56
N ALA A 176 6.32 9.17 -9.36
CA ALA A 176 5.38 9.26 -10.47
C ALA A 176 5.60 8.14 -11.50
N ARG A 177 6.87 7.86 -11.84
CA ARG A 177 7.26 6.75 -12.74
C ARG A 177 6.84 5.38 -12.20
N ALA A 178 7.01 5.16 -10.90
CA ALA A 178 6.55 3.92 -10.26
C ALA A 178 5.03 3.78 -10.32
N ILE A 179 4.27 4.87 -10.17
CA ILE A 179 2.81 4.85 -10.33
C ILE A 179 2.43 4.48 -11.77
N SER A 180 3.11 5.03 -12.78
CA SER A 180 2.88 4.66 -14.19
C SER A 180 3.14 3.18 -14.46
N SER A 181 4.18 2.60 -13.84
CA SER A 181 4.41 1.16 -13.88
C SER A 181 3.27 0.38 -13.21
N ILE A 182 2.85 0.80 -12.01
CA ILE A 182 1.75 0.15 -11.28
C ILE A 182 0.46 0.19 -12.10
N ASP A 183 0.12 1.32 -12.70
CA ASP A 183 -1.06 1.47 -13.56
C ASP A 183 -1.06 0.46 -14.70
N HIS A 184 0.08 0.32 -15.40
CA HIS A 184 0.23 -0.65 -16.48
C HIS A 184 -0.05 -2.09 -16.00
N TRP A 185 0.52 -2.48 -14.85
CA TRP A 185 0.36 -3.84 -14.33
C TRP A 185 -1.02 -4.09 -13.71
N ILE A 186 -1.65 -3.07 -13.14
CA ILE A 186 -3.07 -3.14 -12.76
C ILE A 186 -3.92 -3.39 -14.00
N GLY A 187 -3.66 -2.68 -15.11
CA GLY A 187 -4.35 -2.94 -16.39
C GLY A 187 -4.26 -4.41 -16.81
N LYS A 188 -3.08 -5.04 -16.67
CA LYS A 188 -2.90 -6.47 -16.96
C LYS A 188 -3.70 -7.40 -16.05
N ILE A 189 -3.87 -7.03 -14.80
CA ILE A 189 -4.74 -7.76 -13.86
C ILE A 189 -6.21 -7.60 -14.26
N LEU A 190 -6.62 -6.38 -14.65
CA LEU A 190 -8.00 -6.08 -15.05
C LEU A 190 -8.43 -6.80 -16.33
N GLU A 191 -7.51 -7.10 -17.26
CA GLU A 191 -7.78 -7.94 -18.43
C GLU A 191 -8.31 -9.35 -18.07
N LYS A 192 -8.11 -9.79 -16.82
CA LYS A 192 -8.50 -11.12 -16.32
C LYS A 192 -9.88 -11.17 -15.67
N ILE A 193 -10.55 -10.05 -15.49
CA ILE A 193 -11.86 -9.96 -14.82
C ILE A 193 -12.93 -9.36 -15.73
N ASP A 194 -14.17 -9.73 -15.47
CA ASP A 194 -15.33 -9.09 -16.09
C ASP A 194 -15.88 -8.01 -15.15
N LEU A 195 -15.66 -6.75 -15.48
CA LEU A 195 -16.15 -5.59 -14.70
C LEU A 195 -17.69 -5.48 -14.69
N LYS A 196 -18.42 -6.19 -15.54
CA LYS A 196 -19.89 -6.26 -15.46
C LYS A 196 -20.36 -7.16 -14.32
N GLN A 197 -19.52 -8.10 -13.89
CA GLN A 197 -19.82 -9.05 -12.83
C GLN A 197 -18.94 -8.83 -11.57
N THR A 198 -18.00 -7.90 -11.62
CA THR A 198 -17.03 -7.66 -10.54
C THR A 198 -17.05 -6.20 -10.13
N LEU A 199 -17.32 -5.95 -8.85
CA LEU A 199 -17.07 -4.66 -8.21
C LEU A 199 -15.57 -4.53 -7.97
N LEU A 200 -14.94 -3.60 -8.67
CA LEU A 200 -13.55 -3.23 -8.43
C LEU A 200 -13.48 -2.07 -7.43
N ILE A 201 -12.68 -2.24 -6.39
CA ILE A 201 -12.30 -1.18 -5.45
C ILE A 201 -10.79 -0.99 -5.59
N LEU A 202 -10.37 0.18 -6.05
CA LEU A 202 -8.97 0.60 -6.09
C LEU A 202 -8.78 1.76 -5.12
N THR A 203 -7.90 1.60 -4.14
CA THR A 203 -7.69 2.62 -3.10
C THR A 203 -6.26 2.58 -2.57
N SER A 204 -5.94 3.54 -1.70
CA SER A 204 -4.74 3.54 -0.86
C SER A 204 -5.13 3.49 0.62
N ASP A 205 -4.20 3.05 1.45
CA ASP A 205 -4.32 3.14 2.90
C ASP A 205 -3.98 4.54 3.43
N HIS A 206 -2.94 5.18 2.90
CA HIS A 206 -2.52 6.55 3.20
C HIS A 206 -1.74 7.15 2.01
N GLY A 207 -1.41 8.44 2.08
CA GLY A 207 -0.47 9.07 1.16
C GLY A 207 0.98 8.82 1.55
N ASN A 208 1.91 9.23 0.70
CA ASN A 208 3.35 9.16 0.96
C ASN A 208 3.95 10.57 1.02
N LEU A 209 4.97 10.76 1.86
CA LEU A 209 5.75 12.00 1.90
C LEU A 209 6.76 11.96 0.75
N ILE A 210 6.56 12.82 -0.24
CA ILE A 210 7.44 12.94 -1.41
C ILE A 210 8.08 14.32 -1.35
N PRO A 211 9.41 14.42 -1.14
CA PRO A 211 10.11 15.69 -1.20
C PRO A 211 10.20 16.22 -2.63
N LYS A 212 10.19 17.55 -2.80
CA LYS A 212 10.37 18.21 -4.11
C LYS A 212 11.76 17.99 -4.72
N ASP A 213 12.75 17.62 -3.92
CA ASP A 213 14.16 17.47 -4.30
C ASP A 213 14.59 15.99 -4.53
N ASN A 214 13.66 15.09 -4.72
CA ASN A 214 13.89 13.64 -4.93
C ASN A 214 14.67 12.92 -3.80
N LYS A 215 14.93 13.58 -2.67
CA LYS A 215 15.54 12.94 -1.49
C LYS A 215 14.52 12.81 -0.39
N SER A 216 13.94 11.63 -0.25
CA SER A 216 13.00 11.33 0.83
C SER A 216 13.72 11.11 2.16
N PHE A 217 13.14 11.58 3.26
CA PHE A 217 13.57 11.16 4.60
C PHE A 217 13.49 9.63 4.75
N SER A 218 12.54 8.97 4.06
CA SER A 218 12.45 7.51 3.98
C SER A 218 13.66 6.86 3.32
N ASP A 219 14.40 7.55 2.47
CA ASP A 219 15.63 7.04 1.85
C ASP A 219 16.83 7.15 2.81
N ILE A 220 16.78 8.12 3.70
CA ILE A 220 17.83 8.39 4.71
C ILE A 220 17.56 7.63 6.02
N GLU A 221 16.29 7.47 6.41
CA GLU A 221 15.88 6.84 7.67
C GLU A 221 16.41 5.41 7.87
N PRO A 222 16.43 4.51 6.85
CA PRO A 222 17.03 3.18 6.98
C PRO A 222 18.53 3.24 7.28
N GLY A 223 19.25 4.14 6.62
CA GLY A 223 20.68 4.36 6.90
C GLY A 223 20.94 4.90 8.30
N LEU A 224 20.13 5.86 8.75
CA LEU A 224 20.18 6.39 10.11
C LEU A 224 19.82 5.34 11.16
N LYS A 225 18.78 4.53 10.94
CA LYS A 225 18.41 3.41 11.83
C LYS A 225 19.50 2.34 11.88
N THR A 226 20.10 2.01 10.75
CA THR A 226 21.22 1.07 10.66
C THR A 226 22.44 1.61 11.40
N GLY A 227 22.79 2.87 11.18
CA GLY A 227 23.88 3.54 11.89
C GLY A 227 23.67 3.57 13.40
N LEU A 228 22.44 3.87 13.86
CA LEU A 228 22.08 3.82 15.28
C LEU A 228 22.16 2.41 15.87
N ASN A 229 21.74 1.38 15.12
CA ASN A 229 21.79 -0.01 15.58
C ASN A 229 23.22 -0.50 15.65
N ILE A 230 24.08 -0.14 14.70
CA ILE A 230 25.53 -0.39 14.74
C ILE A 230 26.16 0.35 15.93
N GLY A 231 25.84 1.63 16.11
CA GLY A 231 26.29 2.42 17.24
C GLY A 231 25.91 1.80 18.58
N LYS A 232 24.67 1.32 18.74
CA LYS A 232 24.22 0.59 19.95
C LYS A 232 24.97 -0.69 20.23
N ARG A 233 25.48 -1.38 19.19
CA ARG A 233 26.28 -2.60 19.33
C ARG A 233 27.74 -2.32 19.75
N ILE A 234 28.29 -1.17 19.34
CA ILE A 234 29.68 -0.82 19.52
C ILE A 234 29.88 0.09 20.75
N MET A 235 28.91 0.95 21.07
CA MET A 235 29.02 1.95 22.14
C MET A 235 28.47 1.43 23.46
N PRO A 236 29.04 1.90 24.59
CA PRO A 236 28.55 1.59 25.93
C PRO A 236 27.10 2.00 26.14
N LYS A 237 26.34 1.23 26.92
CA LYS A 237 24.87 1.44 27.14
C LYS A 237 24.50 2.85 27.60
N PHE A 238 25.38 3.55 28.35
CA PHE A 238 25.10 4.91 28.84
C PHE A 238 25.07 5.96 27.75
N THR A 239 25.65 5.70 26.56
CA THR A 239 25.62 6.62 25.40
C THR A 239 24.39 6.43 24.51
N HIS A 240 23.59 5.38 24.71
CA HIS A 240 22.43 5.06 23.87
C HIS A 240 21.33 6.13 23.94
N ALA A 241 21.15 6.76 25.12
CA ALA A 241 20.18 7.84 25.28
C ALA A 241 20.56 9.10 24.49
N ALA A 242 21.85 9.42 24.41
CA ALA A 242 22.35 10.54 23.62
C ALA A 242 22.17 10.30 22.11
N GLY A 243 22.46 9.08 21.63
CA GLY A 243 22.23 8.67 20.24
C GLY A 243 20.75 8.73 19.84
N ALA A 244 19.85 8.28 20.73
CA ALA A 244 18.40 8.38 20.51
C ALA A 244 17.90 9.84 20.50
N LYS A 245 18.46 10.72 21.36
CA LYS A 245 18.16 12.16 21.32
C LYS A 245 18.61 12.79 20.01
N LEU A 246 19.83 12.49 19.55
CA LEU A 246 20.35 13.02 18.29
C LEU A 246 19.47 12.57 17.11
N PHE A 247 19.08 11.31 17.06
CA PHE A 247 18.16 10.80 16.03
C PHE A 247 16.81 11.53 16.05
N ASN A 248 16.22 11.74 17.23
CA ASN A 248 14.97 12.46 17.37
C ASN A 248 15.09 13.94 16.96
N VAL A 249 16.22 14.57 17.25
CA VAL A 249 16.49 15.95 16.82
C VAL A 249 16.62 16.01 15.30
N THR A 250 17.39 15.10 14.70
CA THR A 250 17.53 15.02 13.24
C THR A 250 16.19 14.80 12.56
N ARG A 251 15.38 13.84 13.06
CA ARG A 251 14.02 13.59 12.58
C ARG A 251 13.12 14.82 12.70
N LYS A 252 13.25 15.58 13.80
CA LYS A 252 12.47 16.80 14.06
C LYS A 252 12.86 17.95 13.13
N VAL A 253 14.15 18.13 12.86
CA VAL A 253 14.67 19.12 11.91
C VAL A 253 14.22 18.81 10.48
N PHE A 254 14.34 17.56 10.03
CA PHE A 254 13.82 17.14 8.72
C PHE A 254 12.29 17.23 8.65
N GLY A 255 11.57 16.89 9.73
CA GLY A 255 10.12 17.03 9.82
C GLY A 255 9.66 18.50 9.82
N MET A 256 10.42 19.42 10.43
CA MET A 256 10.14 20.86 10.39
C MET A 256 10.39 21.47 9.01
N GLN A 257 11.42 21.04 8.29
CA GLN A 257 11.63 21.46 6.90
C GLN A 257 10.47 21.03 6.00
N MET A 258 9.86 19.89 6.28
CA MET A 258 8.71 19.39 5.52
C MET A 258 7.38 20.07 5.91
N SER A 259 7.21 20.51 7.16
CA SER A 259 6.01 21.28 7.59
C SER A 259 5.98 22.68 6.99
N GLY A 260 7.12 23.32 6.77
CA GLY A 260 7.21 24.59 6.04
C GLY A 260 6.85 24.50 4.56
N MET A 261 6.85 23.30 3.97
CA MET A 261 6.39 23.05 2.59
C MET A 261 4.86 22.86 2.47
N LYS A 262 4.15 22.67 3.59
CA LYS A 262 2.68 22.52 3.61
C LYS A 262 1.92 23.84 3.48
N GLU A 263 2.55 24.98 3.72
CA GLU A 263 1.90 26.30 3.67
C GLU A 263 1.94 26.96 2.28
N SER A 264 2.44 26.26 1.25
CA SER A 264 2.53 26.76 -0.12
C SER A 264 1.76 25.91 -1.14
N VAL A 265 0.65 25.31 -0.71
CA VAL A 265 -0.34 24.64 -1.61
C VAL A 265 -1.72 25.14 -1.28
#